data_180d6c385f54a0111b9b290a450226dd
#
_entry.id   180d6c385f54a0111b9b290a450226dd
#
_cell.length_a   1.000
_cell.length_b   1.000
_cell.length_c   1.000
_cell.angle_alpha   90.00
_cell.angle_beta   90.00
_cell.angle_gamma   90.00
#
_symmetry.space_group_name_H-M   'P 1'
#
loop_
_entity.id
_entity.type
_entity.pdbx_description
1 polymer ?
#
loop_
_entity_poly.entity_id
_entity_poly.type
_entity_poly.pdbx_seq_one_letter_code
_entity_poly.pdbx_strand_id
1 'polypeptide(L)'
;MAYSIRFPRRHDKADRNGRYAVRLCITKNKRRKYIALELYADPAYWDEAGEQFIILRNLKGAEQKAENKQREADNALLVKYKARAREIVERFEIEGIDWTLNQFEDAFLNTSKQGKFNAYFTDRIAELHATGHIGNSQTYKQTQDMLRSYDRKLDQRLFSDIDLRYVRGFDMFLQKRSCCGNTRKFYFKALRAILNRANAEGVGSVATYPFGRGGFEVSKLEEATAKRYLPAAELSKLKSATANNPQCEYARKLFLFSYYCYGISFIDMAMLTAAHIKQMEDGDYIVYKLSLIHISEPTRPEPI
;
A
#
# COMPACT_ATOMS: atom_id res chain seq x y z
N MET A 1 -18.59 -4.13 -24.87
CA MET A 1 -19.45 -5.12 -24.16
C MET A 1 -20.71 -4.45 -23.63
N ALA A 2 -21.87 -5.13 -23.67
CA ALA A 2 -23.12 -4.53 -23.19
C ALA A 2 -23.19 -4.58 -21.65
N TYR A 3 -23.18 -3.42 -21.03
CA TYR A 3 -23.44 -3.25 -19.60
C TYR A 3 -24.54 -2.21 -19.37
N SER A 4 -25.17 -2.23 -18.20
CA SER A 4 -26.10 -1.18 -17.80
C SER A 4 -25.90 -0.79 -16.33
N ILE A 5 -26.08 0.50 -16.04
CA ILE A 5 -25.98 1.09 -14.70
C ILE A 5 -27.33 1.71 -14.38
N ARG A 6 -27.97 1.25 -13.29
CA ARG A 6 -29.29 1.69 -12.85
C ARG A 6 -29.28 1.95 -11.34
N PHE A 7 -30.26 2.74 -10.86
CA PHE A 7 -30.47 3.05 -9.45
C PHE A 7 -31.85 2.58 -8.96
N PRO A 8 -32.08 1.26 -8.85
CA PRO A 8 -33.34 0.78 -8.33
C PRO A 8 -33.45 1.03 -6.83
N ARG A 9 -34.65 1.45 -6.42
CA ARG A 9 -35.06 1.45 -5.02
C ARG A 9 -35.37 0.03 -4.57
N ARG A 10 -35.07 -0.29 -3.32
CA ARG A 10 -35.46 -1.55 -2.69
C ARG A 10 -36.98 -1.57 -2.42
N HIS A 11 -37.63 -2.73 -2.47
CA HIS A 11 -39.08 -2.85 -2.24
C HIS A 11 -39.44 -3.74 -1.04
N ASP A 12 -38.44 -4.47 -0.51
CA ASP A 12 -38.66 -5.56 0.45
C ASP A 12 -38.44 -5.15 1.90
N LYS A 13 -37.67 -4.06 2.14
CA LYS A 13 -37.33 -3.61 3.49
C LYS A 13 -37.24 -2.08 3.59
N ALA A 14 -38.17 -1.49 4.33
CA ALA A 14 -38.11 -0.07 4.69
C ALA A 14 -37.24 0.17 5.92
N ASP A 15 -36.71 1.39 6.07
CA ASP A 15 -36.13 1.88 7.31
C ASP A 15 -37.22 2.21 8.35
N ARG A 16 -36.80 2.71 9.54
CA ARG A 16 -37.74 3.10 10.62
C ARG A 16 -38.69 4.23 10.22
N ASN A 17 -38.37 4.98 9.18
CA ASN A 17 -39.13 6.14 8.69
C ASN A 17 -39.93 5.79 7.43
N GLY A 18 -40.08 4.51 7.06
CA GLY A 18 -40.80 4.07 5.86
C GLY A 18 -40.06 4.31 4.55
N ARG A 19 -38.78 4.68 4.57
CA ARG A 19 -38.00 4.93 3.37
C ARG A 19 -37.25 3.67 2.95
N TYR A 20 -36.97 3.54 1.67
CA TYR A 20 -36.32 2.37 1.09
C TYR A 20 -34.94 2.72 0.53
N ALA A 21 -33.97 1.83 0.75
CA ALA A 21 -32.62 2.04 0.27
C ALA A 21 -32.55 2.07 -1.28
N VAL A 22 -31.92 3.09 -1.81
CA VAL A 22 -31.52 3.19 -3.21
C VAL A 22 -30.17 2.50 -3.38
N ARG A 23 -30.01 1.70 -4.41
CA ARG A 23 -28.80 0.92 -4.69
C ARG A 23 -28.32 1.16 -6.11
N LEU A 24 -27.02 1.14 -6.32
CA LEU A 24 -26.48 1.02 -7.66
C LEU A 24 -26.60 -0.44 -8.12
N CYS A 25 -27.20 -0.64 -9.27
CA CYS A 25 -27.28 -1.93 -9.95
C CYS A 25 -26.43 -1.89 -11.21
N ILE A 26 -25.36 -2.67 -11.23
CA ILE A 26 -24.56 -2.92 -12.43
C ILE A 26 -24.95 -4.26 -13.03
N THR A 27 -25.22 -4.28 -14.34
CA THR A 27 -25.54 -5.50 -15.08
C THR A 27 -24.48 -5.71 -16.16
N LYS A 28 -23.91 -6.91 -16.23
CA LYS A 28 -23.02 -7.38 -17.29
C LYS A 28 -23.32 -8.85 -17.61
N ASN A 29 -23.43 -9.20 -18.89
CA ASN A 29 -23.68 -10.57 -19.33
C ASN A 29 -24.87 -11.22 -18.63
N LYS A 30 -26.02 -10.51 -18.52
CA LYS A 30 -27.25 -10.92 -17.84
C LYS A 30 -27.13 -11.17 -16.32
N ARG A 31 -25.97 -10.97 -15.72
CA ARG A 31 -25.77 -11.03 -14.26
C ARG A 31 -25.85 -9.64 -13.66
N ARG A 32 -26.35 -9.53 -12.42
CA ARG A 32 -26.54 -8.26 -11.72
C ARG A 32 -25.81 -8.26 -10.40
N LYS A 33 -25.27 -7.08 -10.03
CA LYS A 33 -24.71 -6.82 -8.71
C LYS A 33 -25.32 -5.54 -8.16
N TYR A 34 -25.70 -5.55 -6.88
CA TYR A 34 -26.28 -4.41 -6.18
C TYR A 34 -25.30 -3.88 -5.14
N ILE A 35 -25.02 -2.58 -5.17
CA ILE A 35 -24.13 -1.89 -4.26
C ILE A 35 -24.94 -0.87 -3.46
N ALA A 36 -24.84 -0.88 -2.13
CA ALA A 36 -25.52 0.06 -1.27
C ALA A 36 -24.89 1.46 -1.39
N LEU A 37 -25.74 2.51 -1.43
CA LEU A 37 -25.30 3.90 -1.59
C LEU A 37 -25.56 4.76 -0.35
N GLU A 38 -26.10 4.20 0.73
CA GLU A 38 -26.54 4.93 1.92
C GLU A 38 -27.56 6.05 1.63
N LEU A 39 -28.29 5.95 0.52
CA LEU A 39 -29.38 6.80 0.12
C LEU A 39 -30.71 6.08 0.35
N TYR A 40 -31.69 6.81 0.88
CA TYR A 40 -33.02 6.29 1.20
C TYR A 40 -34.10 7.14 0.57
N ALA A 41 -34.98 6.55 -0.21
CA ALA A 41 -36.07 7.22 -0.88
C ALA A 41 -37.43 6.88 -0.25
N ASP A 42 -38.25 7.90 0.00
CA ASP A 42 -39.67 7.72 0.25
C ASP A 42 -40.36 7.37 -1.06
N PRO A 43 -41.23 6.31 -1.08
CA PRO A 43 -41.97 5.95 -2.28
C PRO A 43 -42.74 7.08 -2.92
N ALA A 44 -43.28 7.99 -2.12
CA ALA A 44 -44.04 9.16 -2.59
C ALA A 44 -43.22 10.17 -3.38
N TYR A 45 -41.89 10.19 -3.12
CA TYR A 45 -40.96 11.16 -3.71
C TYR A 45 -39.87 10.53 -4.55
N TRP A 46 -40.10 9.33 -5.07
CA TRP A 46 -39.18 8.61 -5.94
C TRP A 46 -39.79 8.35 -7.32
N ASP A 47 -39.10 8.78 -8.37
CA ASP A 47 -39.44 8.47 -9.76
C ASP A 47 -38.73 7.19 -10.17
N GLU A 48 -39.50 6.09 -10.26
CA GLU A 48 -39.00 4.75 -10.67
C GLU A 48 -38.48 4.72 -12.10
N ALA A 49 -39.07 5.53 -12.99
CA ALA A 49 -38.66 5.56 -14.40
C ALA A 49 -37.42 6.40 -14.62
N GLY A 50 -37.36 7.56 -13.99
CA GLY A 50 -36.20 8.44 -14.04
C GLY A 50 -35.06 8.05 -13.10
N GLU A 51 -35.32 7.13 -12.15
CA GLU A 51 -34.36 6.70 -11.12
C GLU A 51 -33.79 7.88 -10.33
N GLN A 52 -34.65 8.78 -9.88
CA GLN A 52 -34.29 10.04 -9.21
C GLN A 52 -35.34 10.46 -8.20
N PHE A 53 -34.94 11.34 -7.26
CA PHE A 53 -35.86 11.94 -6.32
C PHE A 53 -36.71 13.02 -7.02
N ILE A 54 -38.02 13.04 -6.72
CA ILE A 54 -38.95 14.04 -7.24
C ILE A 54 -38.76 15.37 -6.53
N ILE A 55 -38.49 16.41 -7.30
CA ILE A 55 -38.34 17.78 -6.80
C ILE A 55 -39.70 18.49 -6.90
N LEU A 56 -40.23 18.91 -5.74
CA LEU A 56 -41.49 19.61 -5.67
C LEU A 56 -41.34 21.09 -6.02
N ARG A 57 -42.34 21.68 -6.68
CA ARG A 57 -42.42 23.10 -7.00
C ARG A 57 -43.38 23.83 -6.05
N ASN A 58 -43.20 25.14 -5.89
CA ASN A 58 -44.10 26.02 -5.16
C ASN A 58 -44.31 25.68 -3.66
N LEU A 59 -43.24 25.26 -2.98
CA LEU A 59 -43.24 24.94 -1.55
C LEU A 59 -43.39 26.20 -0.67
N LYS A 60 -44.34 26.18 0.27
CA LYS A 60 -44.60 27.32 1.20
C LYS A 60 -43.94 27.12 2.57
N GLY A 61 -43.77 25.88 3.04
CA GLY A 61 -43.22 25.58 4.37
C GLY A 61 -41.67 25.54 4.38
N ALA A 62 -41.01 25.97 5.44
CA ALA A 62 -39.57 25.93 5.61
C ALA A 62 -39.05 24.49 5.62
N GLU A 63 -39.76 23.57 6.29
CA GLU A 63 -39.42 22.14 6.37
C GLU A 63 -39.46 21.46 5.00
N GLN A 64 -40.53 21.67 4.24
CA GLN A 64 -40.65 21.15 2.88
C GLN A 64 -39.56 21.68 1.95
N LYS A 65 -39.12 22.92 2.11
CA LYS A 65 -38.01 23.49 1.35
C LYS A 65 -36.68 22.84 1.72
N ALA A 66 -36.45 22.53 3.00
CA ALA A 66 -35.25 21.85 3.47
C ALA A 66 -35.19 20.41 2.92
N GLU A 67 -36.27 19.66 2.99
CA GLU A 67 -36.37 18.33 2.41
C GLU A 67 -36.15 18.33 0.89
N ASN A 68 -36.72 19.30 0.20
CA ASN A 68 -36.53 19.42 -1.25
C ASN A 68 -35.09 19.72 -1.62
N LYS A 69 -34.42 20.57 -0.86
CA LYS A 69 -32.97 20.83 -1.01
C LYS A 69 -32.13 19.57 -0.77
N GLN A 70 -32.53 18.72 0.20
CA GLN A 70 -31.88 17.43 0.42
C GLN A 70 -32.08 16.52 -0.79
N ARG A 71 -33.28 16.42 -1.37
CA ARG A 71 -33.55 15.63 -2.58
C ARG A 71 -32.72 16.11 -3.79
N GLU A 72 -32.54 17.45 -3.92
CA GLU A 72 -31.64 18.01 -4.95
C GLU A 72 -30.19 17.57 -4.74
N ALA A 73 -29.71 17.59 -3.50
CA ALA A 73 -28.37 17.10 -3.16
C ALA A 73 -28.20 15.61 -3.42
N ASP A 74 -29.21 14.81 -3.07
CA ASP A 74 -29.22 13.37 -3.30
C ASP A 74 -29.24 13.04 -4.80
N ASN A 75 -30.01 13.79 -5.62
CA ASN A 75 -29.97 13.67 -7.09
C ASN A 75 -28.57 14.03 -7.64
N ALA A 76 -27.92 15.06 -7.12
CA ALA A 76 -26.55 15.41 -7.52
C ALA A 76 -25.56 14.29 -7.16
N LEU A 77 -25.77 13.59 -6.03
CA LEU A 77 -24.98 12.41 -5.68
C LEU A 77 -25.22 11.24 -6.62
N LEU A 78 -26.45 10.97 -7.01
CA LEU A 78 -26.79 9.92 -7.99
C LEU A 78 -26.09 10.16 -9.33
N VAL A 79 -26.07 11.42 -9.80
CA VAL A 79 -25.34 11.81 -11.02
C VAL A 79 -23.84 11.54 -10.87
N LYS A 80 -23.23 11.90 -9.72
CA LYS A 80 -21.83 11.62 -9.44
C LYS A 80 -21.55 10.11 -9.40
N TYR A 81 -22.39 9.32 -8.75
CA TYR A 81 -22.24 7.87 -8.71
C TYR A 81 -22.33 7.25 -10.11
N LYS A 82 -23.25 7.75 -10.96
CA LYS A 82 -23.40 7.27 -12.35
C LYS A 82 -22.18 7.59 -13.20
N ALA A 83 -21.66 8.82 -13.07
CA ALA A 83 -20.44 9.24 -13.76
C ALA A 83 -19.23 8.38 -13.34
N ARG A 84 -19.04 8.19 -12.05
CA ARG A 84 -17.99 7.34 -11.50
C ARG A 84 -18.09 5.89 -11.93
N ALA A 85 -19.29 5.32 -11.93
CA ALA A 85 -19.51 3.94 -12.39
C ALA A 85 -19.13 3.78 -13.87
N ARG A 86 -19.43 4.77 -14.70
CA ARG A 86 -19.00 4.81 -16.12
C ARG A 86 -17.48 4.91 -16.26
N GLU A 87 -16.84 5.81 -15.52
CA GLU A 87 -15.38 5.99 -15.53
C GLU A 87 -14.65 4.68 -15.19
N ILE A 88 -15.14 3.93 -14.20
CA ILE A 88 -14.56 2.62 -13.83
C ILE A 88 -14.66 1.64 -14.99
N VAL A 89 -15.81 1.57 -15.65
CA VAL A 89 -16.00 0.64 -16.78
C VAL A 89 -15.15 1.06 -17.97
N GLU A 90 -15.13 2.35 -18.32
CA GLU A 90 -14.29 2.90 -19.39
C GLU A 90 -12.82 2.61 -19.16
N ARG A 91 -12.34 2.73 -17.92
CA ARG A 91 -10.95 2.38 -17.57
C ARG A 91 -10.67 0.89 -17.83
N PHE A 92 -11.55 -0.01 -17.43
CA PHE A 92 -11.39 -1.44 -17.71
C PHE A 92 -11.40 -1.75 -19.22
N GLU A 93 -12.22 -1.04 -19.98
CA GLU A 93 -12.28 -1.18 -21.45
C GLU A 93 -10.99 -0.66 -22.12
N ILE A 94 -10.44 0.48 -21.68
CA ILE A 94 -9.18 1.05 -22.17
C ILE A 94 -8.01 0.10 -21.86
N GLU A 95 -7.99 -0.49 -20.66
CA GLU A 95 -6.97 -1.44 -20.23
C GLU A 95 -7.14 -2.84 -20.85
N GLY A 96 -8.20 -3.07 -21.62
CA GLY A 96 -8.51 -4.36 -22.25
C GLY A 96 -8.87 -5.46 -21.25
N ILE A 97 -9.33 -5.09 -20.05
CA ILE A 97 -9.67 -6.04 -18.98
C ILE A 97 -11.11 -6.52 -19.17
N ASP A 98 -11.31 -7.85 -19.29
CA ASP A 98 -12.64 -8.44 -19.16
C ASP A 98 -13.02 -8.52 -17.68
N TRP A 99 -13.50 -7.39 -17.14
CA TRP A 99 -13.81 -7.23 -15.73
C TRP A 99 -15.01 -8.05 -15.27
N THR A 100 -14.97 -8.50 -14.02
CA THR A 100 -16.06 -9.17 -13.31
C THR A 100 -16.88 -8.17 -12.48
N LEU A 101 -18.12 -8.55 -12.11
CA LEU A 101 -18.97 -7.72 -11.24
C LEU A 101 -18.36 -7.47 -9.86
N ASN A 102 -17.55 -8.40 -9.33
CA ASN A 102 -16.84 -8.22 -8.07
C ASN A 102 -15.68 -7.20 -8.21
N GLN A 103 -14.91 -7.27 -9.30
CA GLN A 103 -13.88 -6.26 -9.58
C GLN A 103 -14.46 -4.86 -9.74
N PHE A 104 -15.64 -4.75 -10.37
CA PHE A 104 -16.36 -3.48 -10.43
C PHE A 104 -16.81 -3.00 -9.04
N GLU A 105 -17.41 -3.86 -8.22
CA GLU A 105 -17.81 -3.53 -6.85
C GLU A 105 -16.61 -3.07 -6.01
N ASP A 106 -15.51 -3.81 -6.05
CA ASP A 106 -14.27 -3.45 -5.35
C ASP A 106 -13.73 -2.09 -5.81
N ALA A 107 -13.69 -1.85 -7.12
CA ALA A 107 -13.30 -0.56 -7.68
C ALA A 107 -14.27 0.56 -7.29
N PHE A 108 -15.57 0.28 -7.21
CA PHE A 108 -16.58 1.26 -6.84
C PHE A 108 -16.60 1.56 -5.34
N LEU A 109 -16.46 0.58 -4.47
CA LEU A 109 -16.47 0.74 -3.00
C LEU A 109 -15.13 1.27 -2.47
N ASN A 110 -14.02 0.84 -3.04
CA ASN A 110 -12.68 1.22 -2.59
C ASN A 110 -12.31 2.68 -2.90
N THR A 111 -13.20 3.47 -3.48
CA THR A 111 -12.92 4.88 -3.81
C THR A 111 -12.94 5.81 -2.58
N SER A 112 -13.47 5.37 -1.43
CA SER A 112 -13.24 6.11 -0.18
C SER A 112 -11.78 5.94 0.33
N LYS A 113 -11.11 4.84 -0.09
CA LYS A 113 -9.65 4.65 0.04
C LYS A 113 -8.89 5.09 -1.22
N GLN A 114 -9.57 5.21 -2.38
CA GLN A 114 -9.02 5.77 -3.61
C GLN A 114 -8.71 7.23 -3.38
N GLY A 115 -7.47 7.52 -3.17
CA GLY A 115 -7.01 8.87 -3.19
C GLY A 115 -6.11 9.29 -2.05
N LYS A 116 -6.27 8.79 -0.85
CA LYS A 116 -5.42 9.22 0.26
C LYS A 116 -4.17 8.36 0.36
N PHE A 117 -3.11 8.85 -0.26
CA PHE A 117 -1.80 8.18 -0.29
C PHE A 117 -1.31 7.78 1.10
N ASN A 118 -1.36 8.70 2.08
CA ASN A 118 -0.81 8.42 3.42
C ASN A 118 -1.64 7.43 4.23
N ALA A 119 -2.97 7.42 4.08
CA ALA A 119 -3.83 6.43 4.72
C ALA A 119 -3.53 5.01 4.23
N TYR A 120 -3.42 4.83 2.90
CA TYR A 120 -3.02 3.56 2.29
C TYR A 120 -1.63 3.11 2.77
N PHE A 121 -0.67 4.06 2.87
CA PHE A 121 0.68 3.76 3.37
C PHE A 121 0.64 3.25 4.82
N THR A 122 -0.17 3.88 5.69
CA THR A 122 -0.36 3.48 7.08
C THR A 122 -0.98 2.08 7.19
N ASP A 123 -2.03 1.81 6.41
CA ASP A 123 -2.69 0.50 6.37
C ASP A 123 -1.69 -0.60 5.96
N ARG A 124 -0.83 -0.29 4.97
CA ARG A 124 0.20 -1.24 4.52
C ARG A 124 1.27 -1.52 5.56
N ILE A 125 1.68 -0.52 6.34
CA ILE A 125 2.62 -0.71 7.46
C ILE A 125 2.01 -1.63 8.51
N ALA A 126 0.73 -1.42 8.86
CA ALA A 126 0.01 -2.24 9.82
C ALA A 126 -0.14 -3.69 9.35
N GLU A 127 -0.48 -3.90 8.08
CA GLU A 127 -0.57 -5.24 7.47
C GLU A 127 0.76 -6.00 7.54
N LEU A 128 1.87 -5.35 7.15
CA LEU A 128 3.20 -5.95 7.21
C LEU A 128 3.61 -6.30 8.63
N HIS A 129 3.26 -5.46 9.60
CA HIS A 129 3.52 -5.73 11.01
C HIS A 129 2.71 -6.94 11.51
N ALA A 130 1.42 -7.00 11.19
CA ALA A 130 0.52 -8.10 11.57
C ALA A 130 0.93 -9.44 10.95
N THR A 131 1.52 -9.43 9.75
CA THR A 131 2.01 -10.63 9.04
C THR A 131 3.44 -11.02 9.39
N GLY A 132 4.06 -10.38 10.41
CA GLY A 132 5.40 -10.71 10.88
C GLY A 132 6.55 -10.18 10.03
N HIS A 133 6.27 -9.37 9.00
CA HIS A 133 7.29 -8.72 8.16
C HIS A 133 7.84 -7.44 8.80
N ILE A 134 8.34 -7.57 10.03
CA ILE A 134 8.74 -6.42 10.89
C ILE A 134 9.77 -5.51 10.23
N GLY A 135 10.80 -6.06 9.59
CA GLY A 135 11.85 -5.27 8.92
C GLY A 135 11.28 -4.40 7.77
N ASN A 136 10.38 -4.96 6.97
CA ASN A 136 9.72 -4.20 5.90
C ASN A 136 8.75 -3.14 6.46
N SER A 137 8.01 -3.48 7.52
CA SER A 137 7.14 -2.54 8.23
C SER A 137 7.93 -1.33 8.75
N GLN A 138 9.09 -1.56 9.38
CA GLN A 138 9.97 -0.49 9.84
C GLN A 138 10.53 0.36 8.69
N THR A 139 10.96 -0.27 7.60
CA THR A 139 11.43 0.44 6.40
C THR A 139 10.37 1.39 5.84
N TYR A 140 9.13 0.91 5.77
CA TYR A 140 8.00 1.71 5.30
C TYR A 140 7.67 2.82 6.27
N LYS A 141 7.66 2.54 7.59
CA LYS A 141 7.44 3.56 8.61
C LYS A 141 8.48 4.67 8.55
N GLN A 142 9.77 4.34 8.48
CA GLN A 142 10.84 5.34 8.35
C GLN A 142 10.68 6.20 7.09
N THR A 143 10.25 5.60 5.99
CA THR A 143 9.98 6.32 4.74
C THR A 143 8.78 7.25 4.90
N GLN A 144 7.70 6.81 5.53
CA GLN A 144 6.53 7.62 5.81
C GLN A 144 6.86 8.81 6.72
N ASP A 145 7.64 8.58 7.77
CA ASP A 145 8.06 9.64 8.71
C ASP A 145 8.94 10.69 8.01
N MET A 146 9.81 10.25 7.08
CA MET A 146 10.62 11.15 6.28
C MET A 146 9.77 11.96 5.28
N LEU A 147 8.75 11.34 4.67
CA LEU A 147 7.78 12.04 3.81
C LEU A 147 6.95 13.05 4.61
N ARG A 148 6.52 12.74 5.83
CA ARG A 148 5.84 13.69 6.73
C ARG A 148 6.74 14.89 7.11
N SER A 149 8.05 14.64 7.27
CA SER A 149 9.02 15.71 7.51
C SER A 149 9.18 16.63 6.29
N TYR A 150 9.03 16.10 5.09
CA TYR A 150 9.06 16.86 3.83
C TYR A 150 7.75 17.59 3.58
N ASP A 151 6.61 16.91 3.73
CA ASP A 151 5.28 17.41 3.41
C ASP A 151 4.34 17.31 4.61
N ARG A 152 4.10 18.45 5.28
CA ARG A 152 3.17 18.53 6.43
C ARG A 152 1.71 18.25 6.05
N LYS A 153 1.37 18.32 4.74
CA LYS A 153 0.03 18.03 4.22
C LYS A 153 -0.09 16.62 3.65
N LEU A 154 0.83 15.72 3.98
CA LEU A 154 0.86 14.34 3.45
C LEU A 154 -0.46 13.59 3.66
N ASP A 155 -1.16 13.82 4.79
CA ASP A 155 -2.45 13.19 5.08
C ASP A 155 -3.59 13.63 4.14
N GLN A 156 -3.40 14.74 3.44
CA GLN A 156 -4.36 15.28 2.47
C GLN A 156 -4.02 14.87 1.03
N ARG A 157 -2.80 14.37 0.78
CA ARG A 157 -2.33 14.04 -0.56
C ARG A 157 -3.07 12.84 -1.13
N LEU A 158 -3.45 13.01 -2.39
CA LEU A 158 -3.95 11.93 -3.23
C LEU A 158 -2.79 11.20 -3.93
N PHE A 159 -3.03 10.00 -4.45
CA PHE A 159 -2.03 9.32 -5.27
C PHE A 159 -1.64 10.12 -6.51
N SER A 160 -2.58 10.87 -7.08
CA SER A 160 -2.33 11.77 -8.22
C SER A 160 -1.35 12.91 -7.90
N ASP A 161 -1.21 13.30 -6.64
CA ASP A 161 -0.30 14.36 -6.21
C ASP A 161 1.14 13.87 -6.04
N ILE A 162 1.34 12.54 -6.00
CA ILE A 162 2.67 11.92 -5.89
C ILE A 162 3.24 11.69 -7.28
N ASP A 163 3.40 12.76 -8.00
CA ASP A 163 3.92 12.81 -9.36
C ASP A 163 5.46 12.93 -9.41
N LEU A 164 6.02 13.03 -10.60
CA LEU A 164 7.46 13.19 -10.82
C LEU A 164 8.02 14.48 -10.16
N ARG A 165 7.24 15.56 -10.15
CA ARG A 165 7.62 16.83 -9.52
C ARG A 165 7.72 16.67 -8.01
N TYR A 166 6.75 16.00 -7.40
CA TYR A 166 6.76 15.68 -5.98
C TYR A 166 7.99 14.84 -5.58
N VAL A 167 8.26 13.78 -6.33
CA VAL A 167 9.41 12.88 -6.09
C VAL A 167 10.75 13.62 -6.24
N ARG A 168 10.90 14.49 -7.25
CA ARG A 168 12.10 15.35 -7.39
C ARG A 168 12.23 16.34 -6.25
N GLY A 169 11.14 16.93 -5.78
CA GLY A 169 11.12 17.82 -4.61
C GLY A 169 11.55 17.09 -3.34
N PHE A 170 11.07 15.86 -3.14
CA PHE A 170 11.48 15.02 -2.03
C PHE A 170 12.97 14.66 -2.11
N ASP A 171 13.50 14.37 -3.30
CA ASP A 171 14.93 14.11 -3.49
C ASP A 171 15.79 15.33 -3.12
N MET A 172 15.41 16.53 -3.56
CA MET A 172 16.10 17.77 -3.18
C MET A 172 16.04 18.01 -1.66
N PHE A 173 14.93 17.70 -1.01
CA PHE A 173 14.81 17.78 0.44
C PHE A 173 15.79 16.82 1.15
N LEU A 174 15.90 15.58 0.69
CA LEU A 174 16.83 14.59 1.23
C LEU A 174 18.30 15.02 1.03
N GLN A 175 18.62 15.59 -0.13
CA GLN A 175 19.96 16.15 -0.41
C GLN A 175 20.30 17.30 0.55
N LYS A 176 19.39 18.23 0.79
CA LYS A 176 19.56 19.32 1.77
C LYS A 176 19.80 18.80 3.20
N ARG A 177 19.31 17.60 3.52
CA ARG A 177 19.59 16.91 4.80
C ARG A 177 20.87 16.07 4.77
N SER A 178 21.72 16.25 3.76
CA SER A 178 22.97 15.52 3.58
C SER A 178 22.82 13.99 3.54
N CYS A 179 21.66 13.50 3.06
CA CYS A 179 21.46 12.07 2.84
C CYS A 179 22.30 11.63 1.64
N CYS A 180 23.17 10.63 1.83
CA CYS A 180 23.93 10.01 0.73
C CYS A 180 22.99 9.28 -0.26
N GLY A 181 23.49 9.00 -1.48
CA GLY A 181 22.71 8.37 -2.55
C GLY A 181 22.08 7.05 -2.11
N ASN A 182 22.81 6.20 -1.41
CA ASN A 182 22.28 4.93 -0.93
C ASN A 182 21.13 5.10 0.09
N THR A 183 21.18 6.11 0.96
CA THR A 183 20.07 6.45 1.88
C THR A 183 18.86 6.96 1.10
N ARG A 184 19.07 7.83 0.11
CA ARG A 184 18.00 8.29 -0.77
C ARG A 184 17.37 7.13 -1.55
N LYS A 185 18.21 6.24 -2.11
CA LYS A 185 17.79 5.01 -2.78
C LYS A 185 16.89 4.14 -1.90
N PHE A 186 17.22 4.02 -0.60
CA PHE A 186 16.40 3.29 0.38
C PHE A 186 14.98 3.84 0.46
N TYR A 187 14.80 5.16 0.64
CA TYR A 187 13.48 5.78 0.70
C TYR A 187 12.71 5.64 -0.62
N PHE A 188 13.37 5.85 -1.76
CA PHE A 188 12.70 5.75 -3.05
C PHE A 188 12.34 4.31 -3.44
N LYS A 189 13.10 3.31 -3.00
CA LYS A 189 12.69 1.89 -3.17
C LYS A 189 11.38 1.60 -2.43
N ALA A 190 11.25 2.04 -1.19
CA ALA A 190 10.04 1.86 -0.40
C ALA A 190 8.84 2.62 -1.01
N LEU A 191 9.03 3.89 -1.39
CA LEU A 191 8.00 4.69 -2.04
C LEU A 191 7.54 4.06 -3.37
N ARG A 192 8.47 3.61 -4.20
CA ARG A 192 8.16 2.90 -5.45
C ARG A 192 7.38 1.63 -5.22
N ALA A 193 7.75 0.84 -4.21
CA ALA A 193 7.04 -0.41 -3.88
C ALA A 193 5.58 -0.14 -3.45
N ILE A 194 5.34 0.90 -2.66
CA ILE A 194 3.98 1.33 -2.27
C ILE A 194 3.16 1.75 -3.49
N LEU A 195 3.72 2.59 -4.36
CA LEU A 195 3.00 3.07 -5.56
C LEU A 195 2.72 1.93 -6.55
N ASN A 196 3.68 1.01 -6.75
CA ASN A 196 3.48 -0.15 -7.60
C ASN A 196 2.34 -1.04 -7.08
N ARG A 197 2.32 -1.29 -5.76
CA ARG A 197 1.26 -2.08 -5.15
C ARG A 197 -0.09 -1.39 -5.26
N ALA A 198 -0.16 -0.09 -4.94
CA ALA A 198 -1.38 0.69 -5.08
C ALA A 198 -1.93 0.67 -6.52
N ASN A 199 -1.04 0.76 -7.53
CA ASN A 199 -1.42 0.66 -8.93
C ASN A 199 -1.95 -0.75 -9.28
N ALA A 200 -1.30 -1.81 -8.79
CA ALA A 200 -1.76 -3.19 -8.99
C ALA A 200 -3.12 -3.46 -8.33
N GLU A 201 -3.40 -2.82 -7.20
CA GLU A 201 -4.68 -2.90 -6.48
C GLU A 201 -5.75 -1.92 -7.06
N GLY A 202 -5.39 -1.12 -8.08
CA GLY A 202 -6.31 -0.17 -8.72
C GLY A 202 -6.68 1.05 -7.89
N VAL A 203 -5.98 1.31 -6.77
CA VAL A 203 -6.18 2.48 -5.90
C VAL A 203 -5.17 3.60 -6.18
N GLY A 204 -4.11 3.30 -6.91
CA GLY A 204 -3.07 4.24 -7.30
C GLY A 204 -3.44 5.10 -8.52
N SER A 205 -2.51 5.94 -8.96
CA SER A 205 -2.63 6.76 -10.17
C SER A 205 -1.55 6.37 -11.18
N VAL A 206 -1.93 5.60 -12.18
CA VAL A 206 -1.01 5.18 -13.26
C VAL A 206 -0.57 6.37 -14.10
N ALA A 207 -1.48 7.31 -14.36
CA ALA A 207 -1.23 8.49 -15.20
C ALA A 207 -0.13 9.41 -14.63
N THR A 208 0.00 9.50 -13.30
CA THR A 208 0.98 10.36 -12.63
C THR A 208 2.16 9.57 -12.04
N TYR A 209 2.28 8.28 -12.37
CA TYR A 209 3.29 7.40 -11.81
C TYR A 209 4.73 7.90 -12.06
N PRO A 210 5.50 8.22 -11.00
CA PRO A 210 6.75 8.96 -11.13
C PRO A 210 7.96 8.11 -11.53
N PHE A 211 7.90 6.78 -11.42
CA PHE A 211 9.02 5.87 -11.66
C PHE A 211 8.95 5.12 -13.00
N GLY A 212 8.05 5.54 -13.89
CA GLY A 212 7.91 4.97 -15.23
C GLY A 212 9.05 5.34 -16.19
N ARG A 213 8.90 4.97 -17.44
CA ARG A 213 9.87 5.29 -18.50
C ARG A 213 10.04 6.81 -18.62
N GLY A 214 11.27 7.31 -18.49
CA GLY A 214 11.58 8.74 -18.46
C GLY A 214 11.26 9.45 -17.13
N GLY A 215 10.83 8.71 -16.10
CA GLY A 215 10.57 9.19 -14.76
C GLY A 215 11.83 9.28 -13.89
N PHE A 216 11.61 9.15 -12.57
CA PHE A 216 12.70 9.17 -11.58
C PHE A 216 13.43 7.82 -11.51
N GLU A 217 14.73 7.84 -11.80
CA GLU A 217 15.56 6.64 -11.87
C GLU A 217 16.25 6.36 -10.54
N VAL A 218 15.67 5.46 -9.74
CA VAL A 218 16.21 5.08 -8.41
C VAL A 218 17.60 4.43 -8.50
N SER A 219 17.92 3.76 -9.62
CA SER A 219 19.23 3.12 -9.84
C SER A 219 20.39 4.12 -9.89
N LYS A 220 20.16 5.33 -10.42
CA LYS A 220 21.17 6.39 -10.49
C LYS A 220 21.61 6.95 -9.13
N LEU A 221 20.87 6.62 -8.06
CA LEU A 221 21.23 7.03 -6.70
C LEU A 221 22.25 6.09 -6.05
N GLU A 222 22.62 5.01 -6.73
CA GLU A 222 23.58 4.05 -6.17
C GLU A 222 24.97 4.61 -6.12
N GLU A 223 25.53 4.58 -4.91
CA GLU A 223 26.89 4.97 -4.63
C GLU A 223 27.68 3.74 -4.19
N ALA A 224 28.88 3.58 -4.74
CA ALA A 224 29.79 2.52 -4.33
C ALA A 224 30.16 2.70 -2.85
N THR A 225 29.96 1.66 -2.06
CA THR A 225 30.38 1.64 -0.66
C THR A 225 31.68 0.85 -0.51
N ALA A 226 32.64 1.40 0.24
CA ALA A 226 33.86 0.68 0.57
C ALA A 226 33.50 -0.64 1.30
N LYS A 227 33.99 -1.75 0.78
CA LYS A 227 33.84 -3.04 1.47
C LYS A 227 34.68 -2.98 2.74
N ARG A 228 34.01 -3.08 3.89
CA ARG A 228 34.66 -3.16 5.19
C ARG A 228 34.86 -4.62 5.54
N TYR A 229 36.13 -5.00 5.74
CA TYR A 229 36.49 -6.30 6.25
C TYR A 229 37.43 -6.14 7.43
N LEU A 230 37.43 -7.10 8.30
CA LEU A 230 38.34 -7.10 9.44
C LEU A 230 39.59 -7.91 9.04
N PRO A 231 40.78 -7.29 9.00
CA PRO A 231 42.04 -8.02 8.74
C PRO A 231 42.26 -9.13 9.78
N ALA A 232 43.01 -10.16 9.41
CA ALA A 232 43.26 -11.30 10.32
C ALA A 232 43.90 -10.90 11.64
N ALA A 233 44.82 -9.90 11.63
CA ALA A 233 45.44 -9.35 12.84
C ALA A 233 44.45 -8.70 13.79
N GLU A 234 43.48 -7.94 13.26
CA GLU A 234 42.41 -7.29 14.05
C GLU A 234 41.41 -8.33 14.55
N LEU A 235 41.11 -9.34 13.77
CA LEU A 235 40.30 -10.46 14.19
C LEU A 235 40.93 -11.24 15.36
N SER A 236 42.24 -11.44 15.33
CA SER A 236 43.00 -12.09 16.42
C SER A 236 42.94 -11.25 17.71
N LYS A 237 43.08 -9.93 17.61
CA LYS A 237 42.86 -9.03 18.74
C LYS A 237 41.45 -9.12 19.31
N LEU A 238 40.44 -9.15 18.42
CA LEU A 238 39.05 -9.28 18.83
C LEU A 238 38.77 -10.60 19.54
N LYS A 239 39.41 -11.70 19.13
CA LYS A 239 39.28 -13.01 19.78
C LYS A 239 39.83 -12.99 21.22
N SER A 240 40.95 -12.34 21.46
CA SER A 240 41.61 -12.28 22.76
C SER A 240 41.13 -11.12 23.65
N ALA A 241 40.43 -10.14 23.10
CA ALA A 241 39.94 -9.00 23.85
C ALA A 241 38.84 -9.38 24.85
N THR A 242 38.84 -8.65 25.98
CA THR A 242 37.74 -8.69 26.94
C THR A 242 37.14 -7.29 27.03
N ALA A 243 35.87 -7.14 26.89
CA ALA A 243 35.21 -5.84 26.96
C ALA A 243 34.74 -5.55 28.39
N ASN A 244 35.03 -4.36 28.90
CA ASN A 244 34.59 -3.93 30.22
C ASN A 244 33.10 -3.66 30.33
N ASN A 245 32.45 -3.42 29.19
CA ASN A 245 31.01 -3.21 29.12
C ASN A 245 30.32 -4.53 28.72
N PRO A 246 29.31 -5.04 29.50
CA PRO A 246 28.60 -6.28 29.20
C PRO A 246 27.93 -6.29 27.82
N GLN A 247 27.45 -5.14 27.34
CA GLN A 247 26.82 -5.04 26.01
C GLN A 247 27.87 -5.20 24.88
N CYS A 248 29.06 -4.62 25.06
CA CYS A 248 30.16 -4.79 24.11
C CYS A 248 30.67 -6.22 24.10
N GLU A 249 30.77 -6.86 25.28
CA GLU A 249 31.15 -8.27 25.37
C GLU A 249 30.13 -9.19 24.71
N TYR A 250 28.83 -8.92 24.88
CA TYR A 250 27.79 -9.65 24.20
C TYR A 250 27.87 -9.47 22.67
N ALA A 251 28.04 -8.24 22.21
CA ALA A 251 28.20 -7.96 20.77
C ALA A 251 29.44 -8.66 20.18
N ARG A 252 30.55 -8.68 20.92
CA ARG A 252 31.77 -9.40 20.54
C ARG A 252 31.49 -10.91 20.38
N LYS A 253 30.82 -11.52 21.34
CA LYS A 253 30.45 -12.94 21.29
C LYS A 253 29.53 -13.26 20.11
N LEU A 254 28.55 -12.42 19.83
CA LEU A 254 27.67 -12.57 18.67
C LEU A 254 28.44 -12.46 17.35
N PHE A 255 29.37 -11.50 17.26
CA PHE A 255 30.21 -11.35 16.08
C PHE A 255 31.08 -12.59 15.84
N LEU A 256 31.76 -13.08 16.89
CA LEU A 256 32.58 -14.27 16.79
C LEU A 256 31.76 -15.52 16.48
N PHE A 257 30.58 -15.66 17.04
CA PHE A 257 29.67 -16.73 16.73
C PHE A 257 29.28 -16.71 15.23
N SER A 258 28.87 -15.51 14.75
CA SER A 258 28.58 -15.35 13.31
C SER A 258 29.79 -15.72 12.44
N TYR A 259 30.99 -15.26 12.83
CA TYR A 259 32.22 -15.56 12.11
C TYR A 259 32.51 -17.07 12.03
N TYR A 260 32.40 -17.77 13.15
CA TYR A 260 32.63 -19.23 13.18
C TYR A 260 31.54 -20.03 12.48
N CYS A 261 30.33 -19.50 12.44
CA CYS A 261 29.20 -20.07 11.69
C CYS A 261 29.12 -19.57 10.24
N TYR A 262 30.25 -19.22 9.64
CA TYR A 262 30.35 -18.83 8.21
C TYR A 262 29.47 -17.64 7.80
N GLY A 263 29.27 -16.70 8.73
CA GLY A 263 28.50 -15.47 8.45
C GLY A 263 26.99 -15.63 8.60
N ILE A 264 26.55 -16.48 9.51
CA ILE A 264 25.13 -16.58 9.87
C ILE A 264 24.52 -15.20 10.14
N SER A 265 23.35 -14.92 9.59
CA SER A 265 22.68 -13.64 9.76
C SER A 265 22.24 -13.43 11.21
N PHE A 266 22.13 -12.16 11.65
CA PHE A 266 21.65 -11.86 13.01
C PHE A 266 20.22 -12.40 13.23
N ILE A 267 19.36 -12.35 12.24
CA ILE A 267 17.99 -12.89 12.31
C ILE A 267 18.03 -14.43 12.53
N ASP A 268 18.85 -15.13 11.75
CA ASP A 268 18.99 -16.58 11.89
C ASP A 268 19.55 -16.94 13.26
N MET A 269 20.57 -16.21 13.74
CA MET A 269 21.10 -16.37 15.11
C MET A 269 20.02 -16.17 16.18
N ALA A 270 19.19 -15.13 16.05
CA ALA A 270 18.13 -14.82 17.01
C ALA A 270 17.02 -15.89 17.06
N MET A 271 16.88 -16.66 15.98
CA MET A 271 15.89 -17.75 15.89
C MET A 271 16.46 -19.12 16.29
N LEU A 272 17.77 -19.23 16.58
CA LEU A 272 18.34 -20.50 17.02
C LEU A 272 17.80 -20.90 18.38
N THR A 273 17.52 -22.21 18.50
CA THR A 273 17.10 -22.86 19.74
C THR A 273 17.92 -24.14 19.93
N ALA A 274 17.87 -24.75 21.10
CA ALA A 274 18.52 -26.02 21.38
C ALA A 274 18.11 -27.15 20.39
N ALA A 275 16.90 -27.09 19.83
CA ALA A 275 16.43 -28.06 18.84
C ALA A 275 17.21 -28.00 17.50
N HIS A 276 17.92 -26.90 17.22
CA HIS A 276 18.77 -26.78 16.05
C HIS A 276 20.15 -27.42 16.22
N ILE A 277 20.53 -27.82 17.45
CA ILE A 277 21.77 -28.54 17.72
C ILE A 277 21.51 -30.01 17.47
N LYS A 278 22.22 -30.61 16.54
CA LYS A 278 22.16 -32.06 16.24
C LYS A 278 23.47 -32.71 16.63
N GLN A 279 23.40 -33.72 17.48
CA GLN A 279 24.54 -34.57 17.80
C GLN A 279 24.69 -35.61 16.71
N MET A 280 25.85 -35.70 16.11
CA MET A 280 26.24 -36.70 15.13
C MET A 280 27.47 -37.47 15.63
N GLU A 281 27.86 -38.56 14.96
CA GLU A 281 28.98 -39.41 15.38
C GLU A 281 30.32 -38.66 15.43
N ASP A 282 30.48 -37.61 14.62
CA ASP A 282 31.70 -36.82 14.47
C ASP A 282 31.64 -35.44 15.14
N GLY A 283 30.54 -35.11 15.86
CA GLY A 283 30.40 -33.90 16.64
C GLY A 283 29.01 -33.28 16.64
N ASP A 284 28.92 -32.08 17.21
CA ASP A 284 27.68 -31.31 17.30
C ASP A 284 27.55 -30.35 16.10
N TYR A 285 26.41 -30.35 15.43
CA TYR A 285 26.10 -29.53 14.26
C TYR A 285 24.92 -28.59 14.53
N ILE A 286 25.01 -27.36 14.02
CA ILE A 286 23.88 -26.43 13.99
C ILE A 286 23.16 -26.59 12.66
N VAL A 287 21.95 -27.15 12.68
CA VAL A 287 21.11 -27.38 11.50
C VAL A 287 19.92 -26.46 11.54
N TYR A 288 19.84 -25.53 10.60
CA TYR A 288 18.73 -24.55 10.53
C TYR A 288 18.40 -24.24 9.07
N LYS A 289 17.19 -23.68 8.86
CA LYS A 289 16.75 -23.19 7.55
C LYS A 289 17.07 -21.71 7.43
N LEU A 290 17.79 -21.31 6.41
CA LEU A 290 18.09 -19.91 6.14
C LEU A 290 16.81 -19.10 5.96
N SER A 291 16.66 -17.99 6.67
CA SER A 291 15.54 -17.05 6.56
C SER A 291 15.61 -16.23 5.27
N LEU A 292 16.83 -15.97 4.77
CA LEU A 292 17.13 -15.28 3.52
C LEU A 292 17.74 -16.25 2.55
N ILE A 293 16.97 -16.69 1.56
CA ILE A 293 17.52 -17.41 0.41
C ILE A 293 18.13 -16.34 -0.50
N HIS A 294 19.43 -16.10 -0.38
CA HIS A 294 20.19 -15.43 -1.43
C HIS A 294 20.39 -16.42 -2.58
N ILE A 295 19.43 -16.41 -3.51
CA ILE A 295 19.64 -16.98 -4.84
C ILE A 295 20.49 -15.97 -5.62
N SER A 296 21.76 -15.92 -5.32
CA SER A 296 22.81 -15.47 -6.22
C SER A 296 24.09 -16.14 -5.75
N GLU A 297 24.28 -17.37 -6.19
CA GLU A 297 25.63 -17.84 -6.32
C GLU A 297 26.34 -16.93 -7.34
N PRO A 298 27.36 -16.17 -6.93
CA PRO A 298 28.36 -15.80 -7.88
C PRO A 298 29.06 -17.12 -8.23
N THR A 299 28.92 -17.55 -9.47
CA THR A 299 29.82 -18.55 -10.04
C THR A 299 31.23 -18.13 -9.69
N ARG A 300 31.81 -18.78 -8.69
CA ARG A 300 33.21 -18.63 -8.32
C ARG A 300 33.95 -19.28 -9.51
N PRO A 301 34.81 -18.55 -10.25
CA PRO A 301 35.71 -19.19 -11.17
C PRO A 301 36.55 -20.20 -10.39
N GLU A 302 36.59 -21.43 -10.82
CA GLU A 302 37.50 -22.40 -10.26
C GLU A 302 38.92 -21.88 -10.42
N PRO A 303 39.78 -21.99 -9.40
CA PRO A 303 41.18 -21.64 -9.56
C PRO A 303 41.84 -22.66 -10.55
N ILE A 304 42.43 -22.09 -11.59
CA ILE A 304 43.34 -22.80 -12.51
C ILE A 304 44.61 -23.18 -11.78
#